data_4423b6fa69432e03828641888341ac25
#
_entry.id   4423b6fa69432e03828641888341ac25
#
_cell.length_a   1.000
_cell.length_b   1.000
_cell.length_c   1.000
_cell.angle_alpha   90.00
_cell.angle_beta   90.00
_cell.angle_gamma   90.00
#
_symmetry.space_group_name_H-M   'P 1'
#
loop_
_entity.id
_entity.type
_entity.pdbx_description
1 polymer ?
#
loop_
_entity_poly.entity_id
_entity_poly.type
_entity_poly.pdbx_seq_one_letter_code
_entity_poly.pdbx_strand_id
1 'polypeptide(L)'
;MKYDLSNFYNDLKLKFNKSNGRETLLFLMEEFSKTISLKDERAIIAVGNELASFLRVKGQTDFAYKIYKVIKKLVLDSYGFISKDYASLLINISNCHIVAKNYDLAIDNLNETENILSQLSDTKYLMASVYNNRSQAYRAKNMLDLAQEDIENALKIIENEEKIAVSKINLAEILILKKKYAKALVKVNDAIFYYEKNKLRLPHLANAYATAANIYYNNKEYSTSIYYYEKAIDVFDETVGEGPIKDILIKNLNQAKKQREISWMV
;
A
#
# COMPACT_ATOMS: atom_id res chain seq x y z
N MET A 1 28.71 -7.19 -20.75
CA MET A 1 28.76 -7.60 -19.31
C MET A 1 27.33 -7.57 -18.80
N LYS A 2 26.83 -8.63 -18.15
CA LYS A 2 25.47 -8.64 -17.59
C LYS A 2 25.49 -7.92 -16.24
N TYR A 3 24.42 -7.17 -15.95
CA TYR A 3 24.24 -6.49 -14.69
C TYR A 3 23.93 -7.49 -13.55
N ASP A 4 24.52 -7.29 -12.37
CA ASP A 4 24.31 -8.16 -11.20
C ASP A 4 23.10 -7.70 -10.37
N LEU A 5 21.93 -8.27 -10.69
CA LEU A 5 20.69 -7.98 -9.94
C LEU A 5 20.73 -8.50 -8.50
N SER A 6 21.48 -9.60 -8.22
CA SER A 6 21.56 -10.13 -6.86
C SER A 6 22.26 -9.15 -5.93
N ASN A 7 23.39 -8.62 -6.37
CA ASN A 7 24.13 -7.60 -5.63
C ASN A 7 23.29 -6.31 -5.46
N PHE A 8 22.62 -5.88 -6.52
CA PHE A 8 21.73 -4.72 -6.47
C PHE A 8 20.65 -4.84 -5.37
N TYR A 9 19.94 -5.97 -5.29
CA TYR A 9 18.90 -6.15 -4.28
C TYR A 9 19.45 -6.23 -2.85
N ASN A 10 20.64 -6.81 -2.67
CA ASN A 10 21.33 -6.83 -1.39
C ASN A 10 21.68 -5.40 -0.93
N ASP A 11 22.26 -4.61 -1.81
CA ASP A 11 22.64 -3.22 -1.55
C ASP A 11 21.41 -2.35 -1.31
N LEU A 12 20.34 -2.51 -2.09
CA LEU A 12 19.07 -1.81 -1.92
C LEU A 12 18.47 -2.07 -0.54
N LYS A 13 18.47 -3.33 -0.09
CA LYS A 13 18.00 -3.70 1.26
C LYS A 13 18.81 -3.00 2.35
N LEU A 14 20.12 -2.91 2.20
CA LEU A 14 20.98 -2.20 3.13
C LEU A 14 20.69 -0.69 3.16
N LYS A 15 20.43 -0.10 1.98
CA LYS A 15 20.06 1.31 1.87
C LYS A 15 18.71 1.60 2.55
N PHE A 16 17.70 0.78 2.35
CA PHE A 16 16.41 0.95 3.05
C PHE A 16 16.54 0.87 4.58
N ASN A 17 17.45 0.06 5.09
CA ASN A 17 17.63 -0.12 6.53
C ASN A 17 18.50 0.94 7.20
N LYS A 18 19.39 1.61 6.47
CA LYS A 18 20.47 2.44 7.04
C LYS A 18 20.50 3.89 6.54
N SER A 19 19.85 4.21 5.41
CA SER A 19 20.00 5.51 4.79
C SER A 19 18.71 6.33 4.82
N ASN A 20 18.88 7.66 4.71
CA ASN A 20 17.74 8.54 4.48
C ASN A 20 17.23 8.37 3.03
N GLY A 21 15.99 8.79 2.79
CA GLY A 21 15.37 8.62 1.48
C GLY A 21 16.11 9.29 0.31
N ARG A 22 16.95 10.30 0.57
CA ARG A 22 17.77 10.97 -0.46
C ARG A 22 18.89 10.08 -0.97
N GLU A 23 19.59 9.42 -0.07
CA GLU A 23 20.68 8.49 -0.44
C GLU A 23 20.14 7.27 -1.20
N THR A 24 18.99 6.74 -0.77
CA THR A 24 18.32 5.64 -1.47
C THR A 24 17.92 6.07 -2.89
N LEU A 25 17.40 7.28 -3.07
CA LEU A 25 17.05 7.81 -4.39
C LEU A 25 18.29 7.92 -5.29
N LEU A 26 19.36 8.53 -4.80
CA LEU A 26 20.60 8.67 -5.56
C LEU A 26 21.16 7.31 -5.99
N PHE A 27 21.22 6.34 -5.07
CA PHE A 27 21.61 4.97 -5.37
C PHE A 27 20.76 4.36 -6.50
N LEU A 28 19.43 4.43 -6.39
CA LEU A 28 18.53 3.89 -7.41
C LEU A 28 18.71 4.57 -8.78
N MET A 29 18.95 5.88 -8.82
CA MET A 29 19.21 6.62 -10.06
C MET A 29 20.55 6.22 -10.70
N GLU A 30 21.61 6.06 -9.90
CA GLU A 30 22.91 5.61 -10.37
C GLU A 30 22.84 4.20 -10.94
N GLU A 31 22.19 3.26 -10.22
CA GLU A 31 22.05 1.89 -10.66
C GLU A 31 21.19 1.80 -11.94
N PHE A 32 20.11 2.58 -12.03
CA PHE A 32 19.31 2.64 -13.25
C PHE A 32 20.12 3.16 -14.45
N SER A 33 20.93 4.20 -14.27
CA SER A 33 21.84 4.71 -15.29
C SER A 33 22.87 3.66 -15.76
N LYS A 34 23.42 2.87 -14.83
CA LYS A 34 24.33 1.76 -15.15
C LYS A 34 23.63 0.70 -16.02
N THR A 35 22.39 0.32 -15.68
CA THR A 35 21.65 -0.67 -16.47
C THR A 35 21.41 -0.21 -17.91
N ILE A 36 21.09 1.08 -18.09
CA ILE A 36 20.92 1.70 -19.42
C ILE A 36 22.24 1.67 -20.21
N SER A 37 23.35 2.03 -19.56
CA SER A 37 24.69 2.04 -20.19
C SER A 37 25.11 0.65 -20.64
N LEU A 38 24.73 -0.38 -19.88
CA LEU A 38 25.01 -1.79 -20.21
C LEU A 38 24.02 -2.37 -21.24
N LYS A 39 22.93 -1.67 -21.54
CA LYS A 39 21.84 -2.14 -22.41
C LYS A 39 21.26 -3.48 -21.96
N ASP A 40 21.25 -3.75 -20.66
CA ASP A 40 20.66 -4.98 -20.09
C ASP A 40 19.18 -4.75 -19.81
N GLU A 41 18.33 -5.17 -20.76
CA GLU A 41 16.86 -4.93 -20.70
C GLU A 41 16.23 -5.51 -19.45
N ARG A 42 16.65 -6.72 -19.03
CA ARG A 42 16.16 -7.34 -17.80
C ARG A 42 16.49 -6.49 -16.58
N ALA A 43 17.70 -5.96 -16.52
CA ALA A 43 18.14 -5.10 -15.43
C ALA A 43 17.46 -3.72 -15.48
N ILE A 44 17.26 -3.15 -16.67
CA ILE A 44 16.50 -1.89 -16.84
C ILE A 44 15.08 -2.04 -16.29
N ILE A 45 14.40 -3.15 -16.61
CA ILE A 45 13.05 -3.43 -16.10
C ILE A 45 13.07 -3.55 -14.57
N ALA A 46 13.96 -4.36 -14.00
CA ALA A 46 14.00 -4.62 -12.58
C ALA A 46 14.36 -3.36 -11.76
N VAL A 47 15.49 -2.73 -12.08
CA VAL A 47 15.97 -1.53 -11.35
C VAL A 47 15.03 -0.34 -11.58
N GLY A 48 14.50 -0.20 -12.79
CA GLY A 48 13.53 0.86 -13.11
C GLY A 48 12.21 0.70 -12.36
N ASN A 49 11.72 -0.53 -12.14
CA ASN A 49 10.55 -0.78 -11.29
C ASN A 49 10.78 -0.33 -9.84
N GLU A 50 11.95 -0.62 -9.27
CA GLU A 50 12.31 -0.19 -7.91
C GLU A 50 12.39 1.34 -7.82
N LEU A 51 13.07 1.98 -8.79
CA LEU A 51 13.18 3.45 -8.83
C LEU A 51 11.82 4.11 -8.99
N ALA A 52 10.98 3.64 -9.92
CA ALA A 52 9.65 4.20 -10.13
C ALA A 52 8.74 3.99 -8.90
N SER A 53 8.81 2.83 -8.25
CA SER A 53 8.08 2.54 -7.01
C SER A 53 8.54 3.45 -5.87
N PHE A 54 9.85 3.67 -5.73
CA PHE A 54 10.39 4.60 -4.74
C PHE A 54 9.92 6.04 -4.97
N LEU A 55 9.99 6.54 -6.22
CA LEU A 55 9.52 7.86 -6.61
C LEU A 55 8.02 8.03 -6.32
N ARG A 56 7.21 7.01 -6.62
CA ARG A 56 5.78 6.97 -6.29
C ARG A 56 5.53 7.14 -4.79
N VAL A 57 6.26 6.39 -3.95
CA VAL A 57 6.13 6.49 -2.47
C VAL A 57 6.50 7.88 -1.96
N LYS A 58 7.43 8.57 -2.64
CA LYS A 58 7.80 9.96 -2.34
C LYS A 58 6.86 10.99 -2.98
N GLY A 59 5.76 10.57 -3.61
CA GLY A 59 4.80 11.47 -4.28
C GLY A 59 5.29 12.06 -5.60
N GLN A 60 6.45 11.64 -6.10
CA GLN A 60 7.03 12.11 -7.36
C GLN A 60 6.48 11.31 -8.56
N THR A 61 5.16 11.32 -8.70
CA THR A 61 4.45 10.48 -9.66
C THR A 61 4.81 10.77 -11.12
N ASP A 62 5.07 12.02 -11.49
CA ASP A 62 5.44 12.38 -12.86
C ASP A 62 6.76 11.75 -13.30
N PHE A 63 7.74 11.70 -12.40
CA PHE A 63 9.01 11.01 -12.68
C PHE A 63 8.83 9.49 -12.73
N ALA A 64 8.01 8.93 -11.83
CA ALA A 64 7.68 7.51 -11.87
C ALA A 64 7.04 7.12 -13.22
N TYR A 65 6.10 7.91 -13.74
CA TYR A 65 5.48 7.65 -15.05
C TYR A 65 6.48 7.66 -16.22
N LYS A 66 7.45 8.56 -16.22
CA LYS A 66 8.49 8.58 -17.26
C LYS A 66 9.28 7.27 -17.28
N ILE A 67 9.61 6.74 -16.11
CA ILE A 67 10.33 5.45 -15.99
C ILE A 67 9.41 4.30 -16.41
N TYR A 68 8.16 4.25 -15.92
CA TYR A 68 7.21 3.23 -16.33
C TYR A 68 6.94 3.22 -17.84
N LYS A 69 6.96 4.37 -18.51
CA LYS A 69 6.83 4.44 -19.97
C LYS A 69 7.97 3.72 -20.69
N VAL A 70 9.21 3.88 -20.20
CA VAL A 70 10.39 3.17 -20.74
C VAL A 70 10.25 1.67 -20.49
N ILE A 71 9.97 1.27 -19.26
CA ILE A 71 9.83 -0.13 -18.87
C ILE A 71 8.69 -0.80 -19.63
N LYS A 72 7.55 -0.13 -19.81
CA LYS A 72 6.38 -0.69 -20.50
C LYS A 72 6.72 -1.18 -21.90
N LYS A 73 7.51 -0.41 -22.63
CA LYS A 73 7.95 -0.82 -23.97
C LYS A 73 8.82 -2.09 -23.90
N LEU A 74 9.82 -2.10 -23.01
CA LEU A 74 10.73 -3.25 -22.86
C LEU A 74 9.97 -4.51 -22.40
N VAL A 75 9.02 -4.37 -21.47
CA VAL A 75 8.22 -5.52 -21.00
C VAL A 75 7.36 -6.08 -22.12
N LEU A 76 6.72 -5.22 -22.92
CA LEU A 76 5.91 -5.66 -24.07
C LEU A 76 6.78 -6.36 -25.13
N ASP A 77 7.94 -5.82 -25.44
CA ASP A 77 8.87 -6.38 -26.42
C ASP A 77 9.45 -7.73 -25.95
N SER A 78 9.74 -7.88 -24.64
CA SER A 78 10.38 -9.06 -24.06
C SER A 78 9.41 -10.18 -23.67
N TYR A 79 8.23 -9.85 -23.15
CA TYR A 79 7.30 -10.82 -22.52
C TYR A 79 5.91 -10.85 -23.17
N GLY A 80 5.58 -9.86 -24.01
CA GLY A 80 4.29 -9.74 -24.67
C GLY A 80 3.18 -9.19 -23.75
N PHE A 81 2.04 -8.95 -24.38
CA PHE A 81 0.86 -8.34 -23.74
C PHE A 81 0.19 -9.28 -22.71
N ILE A 82 0.07 -10.57 -23.04
CA ILE A 82 -0.52 -11.58 -22.13
C ILE A 82 0.62 -12.22 -21.34
N SER A 83 1.08 -11.52 -20.29
CA SER A 83 2.15 -12.01 -19.41
C SER A 83 1.99 -11.52 -17.98
N LYS A 84 2.53 -12.29 -17.02
CA LYS A 84 2.57 -11.89 -15.60
C LYS A 84 3.44 -10.63 -15.39
N ASP A 85 4.46 -10.46 -16.21
CA ASP A 85 5.36 -9.31 -16.15
C ASP A 85 4.64 -8.02 -16.55
N TYR A 86 3.87 -8.06 -17.63
CA TYR A 86 3.07 -6.91 -18.05
C TYR A 86 1.94 -6.62 -17.07
N ALA A 87 1.26 -7.65 -16.56
CA ALA A 87 0.25 -7.52 -15.51
C ALA A 87 0.84 -6.87 -14.23
N SER A 88 2.01 -7.32 -13.80
CA SER A 88 2.71 -6.74 -12.64
C SER A 88 3.06 -5.27 -12.86
N LEU A 89 3.51 -4.93 -14.06
CA LEU A 89 3.81 -3.54 -14.43
C LEU A 89 2.56 -2.67 -14.40
N LEU A 90 1.44 -3.16 -14.94
CA LEU A 90 0.16 -2.42 -14.91
C LEU A 90 -0.33 -2.18 -13.48
N ILE A 91 -0.16 -3.15 -12.56
CA ILE A 91 -0.44 -2.97 -11.14
C ILE A 91 0.41 -1.83 -10.55
N ASN A 92 1.70 -1.77 -10.88
CA ASN A 92 2.58 -0.72 -10.39
C ASN A 92 2.21 0.67 -10.95
N ILE A 93 1.85 0.74 -12.23
CA ILE A 93 1.34 1.97 -12.87
C ILE A 93 0.01 2.39 -12.21
N SER A 94 -0.89 1.45 -11.94
CA SER A 94 -2.17 1.73 -11.26
C SER A 94 -1.95 2.30 -9.86
N ASN A 95 -0.98 1.76 -9.11
CA ASN A 95 -0.59 2.32 -7.81
C ASN A 95 -0.08 3.76 -7.93
N CYS A 96 0.63 4.08 -9.02
CA CYS A 96 1.06 5.44 -9.29
C CYS A 96 -0.15 6.36 -9.58
N HIS A 97 -1.14 5.87 -10.35
CA HIS A 97 -2.39 6.59 -10.59
C HIS A 97 -3.18 6.83 -9.30
N ILE A 98 -3.24 5.85 -8.38
CA ILE A 98 -3.90 6.01 -7.08
C ILE A 98 -3.24 7.13 -6.25
N VAL A 99 -1.90 7.14 -6.17
CA VAL A 99 -1.16 8.20 -5.46
C VAL A 99 -1.38 9.57 -6.10
N ALA A 100 -1.42 9.64 -7.43
CA ALA A 100 -1.71 10.85 -8.20
C ALA A 100 -3.20 11.24 -8.19
N LYS A 101 -4.08 10.46 -7.51
CA LYS A 101 -5.54 10.64 -7.46
C LYS A 101 -6.25 10.50 -8.82
N ASN A 102 -5.62 9.86 -9.79
CA ASN A 102 -6.18 9.55 -11.11
C ASN A 102 -6.94 8.20 -11.05
N TYR A 103 -7.99 8.15 -10.24
CA TYR A 103 -8.65 6.88 -9.86
C TYR A 103 -9.27 6.14 -11.04
N ASP A 104 -9.82 6.86 -12.04
CA ASP A 104 -10.41 6.23 -13.24
C ASP A 104 -9.34 5.47 -14.04
N LEU A 105 -8.19 6.11 -14.28
CA LEU A 105 -7.07 5.45 -14.97
C LEU A 105 -6.53 4.26 -14.18
N ALA A 106 -6.54 4.33 -12.84
CA ALA A 106 -6.15 3.20 -12.01
C ALA A 106 -7.11 2.03 -12.17
N ILE A 107 -8.42 2.29 -12.15
CA ILE A 107 -9.47 1.27 -12.31
C ILE A 107 -9.38 0.64 -13.70
N ASP A 108 -9.23 1.44 -14.77
CA ASP A 108 -9.13 0.93 -16.14
C ASP A 108 -7.92 0.00 -16.30
N ASN A 109 -6.74 0.41 -15.82
CA ASN A 109 -5.54 -0.44 -15.87
C ASN A 109 -5.71 -1.72 -15.04
N LEU A 110 -6.39 -1.68 -13.90
CA LEU A 110 -6.62 -2.86 -13.06
C LEU A 110 -7.66 -3.81 -13.68
N ASN A 111 -8.66 -3.28 -14.40
CA ASN A 111 -9.59 -4.09 -15.17
C ASN A 111 -8.87 -4.78 -16.36
N GLU A 112 -7.99 -4.07 -17.06
CA GLU A 112 -7.11 -4.65 -18.09
C GLU A 112 -6.25 -5.77 -17.50
N THR A 113 -5.66 -5.51 -16.32
CA THR A 113 -4.82 -6.49 -15.63
C THR A 113 -5.60 -7.74 -15.23
N GLU A 114 -6.82 -7.61 -14.72
CA GLU A 114 -7.70 -8.74 -14.39
C GLU A 114 -7.99 -9.60 -15.63
N ASN A 115 -8.29 -8.97 -16.76
CA ASN A 115 -8.52 -9.66 -18.04
C ASN A 115 -7.26 -10.42 -18.51
N ILE A 116 -6.07 -9.87 -18.35
CA ILE A 116 -4.82 -10.55 -18.69
C ILE A 116 -4.60 -11.75 -17.77
N LEU A 117 -4.75 -11.55 -16.46
CA LEU A 117 -4.50 -12.58 -15.47
C LEU A 117 -5.49 -13.75 -15.55
N SER A 118 -6.72 -13.50 -15.98
CA SER A 118 -7.73 -14.56 -16.18
C SER A 118 -7.36 -15.55 -17.29
N GLN A 119 -6.44 -15.20 -18.19
CA GLN A 119 -5.94 -16.02 -19.28
C GLN A 119 -4.68 -16.81 -18.90
N LEU A 120 -4.16 -16.63 -17.70
CA LEU A 120 -2.89 -17.18 -17.23
C LEU A 120 -3.12 -18.11 -16.01
N SER A 121 -2.23 -19.06 -15.80
CA SER A 121 -2.21 -19.92 -14.61
C SER A 121 -1.40 -19.28 -13.47
N ASP A 122 -1.62 -19.73 -12.23
CA ASP A 122 -0.88 -19.32 -11.04
C ASP A 122 -0.82 -17.79 -10.83
N THR A 123 -1.99 -17.16 -10.94
CA THR A 123 -2.14 -15.70 -10.89
C THR A 123 -2.72 -15.18 -9.57
N LYS A 124 -3.08 -16.05 -8.63
CA LYS A 124 -3.76 -15.69 -7.37
C LYS A 124 -3.15 -14.49 -6.66
N TYR A 125 -1.81 -14.47 -6.54
CA TYR A 125 -1.11 -13.39 -5.87
C TYR A 125 -1.29 -12.02 -6.56
N LEU A 126 -1.15 -11.99 -7.90
CA LEU A 126 -1.34 -10.78 -8.70
C LEU A 126 -2.81 -10.38 -8.72
N MET A 127 -3.72 -11.34 -8.84
CA MET A 127 -5.17 -11.09 -8.80
C MET A 127 -5.60 -10.47 -7.45
N ALA A 128 -5.07 -10.98 -6.33
CA ALA A 128 -5.30 -10.36 -5.02
C ALA A 128 -4.78 -8.91 -4.94
N SER A 129 -3.65 -8.62 -5.60
CA SER A 129 -3.11 -7.27 -5.68
C SER A 129 -4.00 -6.35 -6.54
N VAL A 130 -4.57 -6.87 -7.64
CA VAL A 130 -5.56 -6.14 -8.46
C VAL A 130 -6.75 -5.74 -7.60
N TYR A 131 -7.38 -6.69 -6.92
CA TYR A 131 -8.55 -6.43 -6.09
C TYR A 131 -8.25 -5.44 -4.95
N ASN A 132 -7.16 -5.62 -4.21
CA ASN A 132 -6.79 -4.70 -3.14
C ASN A 132 -6.58 -3.26 -3.65
N ASN A 133 -5.89 -3.08 -4.78
CA ASN A 133 -5.59 -1.76 -5.32
C ASN A 133 -6.83 -1.12 -5.94
N ARG A 134 -7.66 -1.90 -6.66
CA ARG A 134 -8.91 -1.39 -7.25
C ARG A 134 -9.90 -0.99 -6.17
N SER A 135 -9.97 -1.75 -5.09
CA SER A 135 -10.76 -1.39 -3.91
C SER A 135 -10.35 -0.02 -3.33
N GLN A 136 -9.04 0.30 -3.27
CA GLN A 136 -8.59 1.62 -2.80
C GLN A 136 -9.07 2.73 -3.73
N ALA A 137 -9.02 2.53 -5.06
CA ALA A 137 -9.51 3.49 -6.03
C ALA A 137 -11.03 3.67 -5.94
N TYR A 138 -11.80 2.57 -5.82
CA TYR A 138 -13.25 2.62 -5.61
C TYR A 138 -13.62 3.33 -4.31
N ARG A 139 -12.91 3.04 -3.21
CA ARG A 139 -13.12 3.73 -1.92
C ARG A 139 -12.90 5.23 -2.05
N ALA A 140 -11.84 5.66 -2.71
CA ALA A 140 -11.53 7.07 -2.93
C ALA A 140 -12.60 7.79 -3.77
N LYS A 141 -13.28 7.06 -4.67
CA LYS A 141 -14.44 7.54 -5.44
C LYS A 141 -15.78 7.40 -4.71
N ASN A 142 -15.78 6.97 -3.45
CA ASN A 142 -16.97 6.67 -2.66
C ASN A 142 -17.88 5.56 -3.24
N MET A 143 -17.32 4.68 -4.08
CA MET A 143 -18.00 3.51 -4.65
C MET A 143 -17.84 2.32 -3.67
N LEU A 144 -18.45 2.46 -2.48
CA LEU A 144 -18.13 1.61 -1.32
C LEU A 144 -18.55 0.15 -1.47
N ASP A 145 -19.60 -0.15 -2.26
CA ASP A 145 -20.02 -1.53 -2.50
C ASP A 145 -19.02 -2.27 -3.37
N LEU A 146 -18.54 -1.65 -4.46
CA LEU A 146 -17.51 -2.21 -5.31
C LEU A 146 -16.17 -2.35 -4.56
N ALA A 147 -15.83 -1.36 -3.73
CA ALA A 147 -14.63 -1.43 -2.89
C ALA A 147 -14.69 -2.62 -1.92
N GLN A 148 -15.85 -2.87 -1.31
CA GLN A 148 -16.06 -3.99 -0.40
C GLN A 148 -15.98 -5.33 -1.15
N GLU A 149 -16.64 -5.45 -2.30
CA GLU A 149 -16.63 -6.66 -3.14
C GLU A 149 -15.21 -7.06 -3.53
N ASP A 150 -14.41 -6.11 -4.00
CA ASP A 150 -13.03 -6.36 -4.37
C ASP A 150 -12.18 -6.84 -3.18
N ILE A 151 -12.28 -6.21 -1.99
CA ILE A 151 -11.55 -6.69 -0.82
C ILE A 151 -12.02 -8.09 -0.38
N GLU A 152 -13.31 -8.37 -0.46
CA GLU A 152 -13.83 -9.70 -0.14
C GLU A 152 -13.35 -10.76 -1.15
N ASN A 153 -13.24 -10.42 -2.43
CA ASN A 153 -12.65 -11.27 -3.45
C ASN A 153 -11.16 -11.50 -3.22
N ALA A 154 -10.41 -10.46 -2.85
CA ALA A 154 -9.01 -10.60 -2.45
C ALA A 154 -8.86 -11.58 -1.28
N LEU A 155 -9.66 -11.43 -0.22
CA LEU A 155 -9.60 -12.28 0.98
C LEU A 155 -9.91 -13.77 0.70
N LYS A 156 -10.66 -14.10 -0.37
CA LYS A 156 -10.95 -15.50 -0.77
C LYS A 156 -9.73 -16.20 -1.36
N ILE A 157 -8.76 -15.45 -1.91
CA ILE A 157 -7.64 -16.02 -2.69
C ILE A 157 -6.27 -15.76 -2.08
N ILE A 158 -6.16 -14.86 -1.08
CA ILE A 158 -4.90 -14.58 -0.37
C ILE A 158 -4.61 -15.73 0.59
N GLU A 159 -3.40 -16.27 0.53
CA GLU A 159 -2.92 -17.34 1.43
C GLU A 159 -1.96 -16.80 2.50
N ASN A 160 -1.32 -15.66 2.26
CA ASN A 160 -0.36 -15.06 3.18
C ASN A 160 -1.09 -14.33 4.32
N GLU A 161 -0.84 -14.73 5.57
CA GLU A 161 -1.53 -14.22 6.76
C GLU A 161 -1.32 -12.71 6.98
N GLU A 162 -0.13 -12.18 6.70
CA GLU A 162 0.12 -10.74 6.83
C GLU A 162 -0.71 -9.94 5.83
N LYS A 163 -0.80 -10.41 4.58
CA LYS A 163 -1.64 -9.78 3.55
C LYS A 163 -3.12 -9.90 3.87
N ILE A 164 -3.56 -11.00 4.48
CA ILE A 164 -4.92 -11.14 4.99
C ILE A 164 -5.17 -10.07 6.07
N ALA A 165 -4.24 -9.86 7.00
CA ALA A 165 -4.37 -8.83 8.03
C ALA A 165 -4.47 -7.42 7.42
N VAL A 166 -3.62 -7.08 6.43
CA VAL A 166 -3.71 -5.81 5.70
C VAL A 166 -5.06 -5.64 4.99
N SER A 167 -5.53 -6.68 4.29
CA SER A 167 -6.85 -6.64 3.61
C SER A 167 -8.00 -6.49 4.60
N LYS A 168 -7.92 -7.09 5.79
CA LYS A 168 -8.90 -6.89 6.86
C LYS A 168 -8.92 -5.46 7.39
N ILE A 169 -7.77 -4.78 7.49
CA ILE A 169 -7.72 -3.36 7.85
C ILE A 169 -8.43 -2.52 6.78
N ASN A 170 -8.10 -2.75 5.49
CA ASN A 170 -8.74 -2.06 4.38
C ASN A 170 -10.27 -2.27 4.36
N LEU A 171 -10.73 -3.50 4.64
CA LEU A 171 -12.16 -3.80 4.75
C LEU A 171 -12.80 -3.06 5.92
N ALA A 172 -12.12 -2.98 7.07
CA ALA A 172 -12.62 -2.22 8.22
C ALA A 172 -12.80 -0.74 7.90
N GLU A 173 -11.85 -0.12 7.17
CA GLU A 173 -11.97 1.28 6.74
C GLU A 173 -13.18 1.51 5.82
N ILE A 174 -13.45 0.57 4.89
CA ILE A 174 -14.66 0.63 4.04
C ILE A 174 -15.92 0.49 4.89
N LEU A 175 -15.95 -0.44 5.84
CA LEU A 175 -17.08 -0.66 6.73
C LEU A 175 -17.36 0.55 7.64
N ILE A 176 -16.32 1.30 8.06
CA ILE A 176 -16.46 2.57 8.78
C ILE A 176 -17.20 3.60 7.92
N LEU A 177 -16.79 3.76 6.65
CA LEU A 177 -17.45 4.67 5.72
C LEU A 177 -18.93 4.28 5.47
N LYS A 178 -19.24 2.98 5.51
CA LYS A 178 -20.61 2.44 5.46
C LYS A 178 -21.33 2.49 6.81
N LYS A 179 -20.73 3.09 7.85
CA LYS A 179 -21.26 3.16 9.24
C LYS A 179 -21.53 1.80 9.88
N LYS A 180 -20.89 0.72 9.40
CA LYS A 180 -21.03 -0.64 9.93
C LYS A 180 -19.95 -0.92 10.99
N TYR A 181 -19.93 -0.11 12.05
CA TYR A 181 -18.85 -0.06 13.05
C TYR A 181 -18.58 -1.40 13.75
N ALA A 182 -19.63 -2.13 14.14
CA ALA A 182 -19.46 -3.44 14.78
C ALA A 182 -18.74 -4.44 13.88
N LYS A 183 -19.10 -4.50 12.59
CA LYS A 183 -18.42 -5.36 11.61
C LYS A 183 -16.98 -4.90 11.35
N ALA A 184 -16.75 -3.60 11.29
CA ALA A 184 -15.41 -3.02 11.14
C ALA A 184 -14.50 -3.40 12.31
N LEU A 185 -15.02 -3.34 13.54
CA LEU A 185 -14.27 -3.68 14.75
C LEU A 185 -13.81 -5.14 14.75
N VAL A 186 -14.66 -6.07 14.33
CA VAL A 186 -14.26 -7.48 14.19
C VAL A 186 -13.07 -7.62 13.23
N LYS A 187 -13.13 -6.96 12.06
CA LYS A 187 -12.07 -7.09 11.05
C LYS A 187 -10.74 -6.48 11.51
N VAL A 188 -10.79 -5.30 12.13
CA VAL A 188 -9.56 -4.66 12.61
C VAL A 188 -8.97 -5.39 13.81
N ASN A 189 -9.79 -5.94 14.72
CA ASN A 189 -9.30 -6.72 15.86
C ASN A 189 -8.62 -8.02 15.40
N ASP A 190 -9.14 -8.70 14.38
CA ASP A 190 -8.47 -9.85 13.76
C ASP A 190 -7.06 -9.47 13.26
N ALA A 191 -6.90 -8.30 12.64
CA ALA A 191 -5.61 -7.83 12.17
C ALA A 191 -4.67 -7.46 13.32
N ILE A 192 -5.17 -6.74 14.33
CA ILE A 192 -4.39 -6.41 15.55
C ILE A 192 -3.90 -7.69 16.22
N PHE A 193 -4.80 -8.67 16.42
CA PHE A 193 -4.44 -9.95 17.01
C PHE A 193 -3.32 -10.67 16.25
N TYR A 194 -3.37 -10.67 14.90
CA TYR A 194 -2.32 -11.25 14.08
C TYR A 194 -0.95 -10.59 14.36
N TYR A 195 -0.88 -9.26 14.34
CA TYR A 195 0.37 -8.54 14.55
C TYR A 195 0.90 -8.68 15.97
N GLU A 196 0.03 -8.60 16.99
CA GLU A 196 0.43 -8.75 18.41
C GLU A 196 0.91 -10.18 18.70
N LYS A 197 0.17 -11.21 18.26
CA LYS A 197 0.54 -12.63 18.42
C LYS A 197 1.92 -12.94 17.82
N ASN A 198 2.22 -12.38 16.66
CA ASN A 198 3.48 -12.59 15.95
C ASN A 198 4.57 -11.58 16.36
N LYS A 199 4.30 -10.70 17.33
CA LYS A 199 5.22 -9.64 17.81
C LYS A 199 5.75 -8.75 16.67
N LEU A 200 4.93 -8.49 15.65
CA LEU A 200 5.27 -7.70 14.49
C LEU A 200 4.91 -6.24 14.72
N ARG A 201 5.89 -5.43 15.07
CA ARG A 201 5.73 -3.96 15.16
C ARG A 201 6.04 -3.35 13.78
N LEU A 202 5.03 -3.26 12.95
CA LEU A 202 5.11 -2.76 11.57
C LEU A 202 4.18 -1.56 11.40
N PRO A 203 4.38 -0.71 10.37
CA PRO A 203 3.46 0.40 10.08
C PRO A 203 1.99 -0.02 9.91
N HIS A 204 1.76 -1.24 9.46
CA HIS A 204 0.41 -1.81 9.34
C HIS A 204 -0.28 -2.02 10.71
N LEU A 205 0.47 -2.33 11.77
CA LEU A 205 -0.08 -2.39 13.14
C LEU A 205 -0.50 -1.00 13.61
N ALA A 206 0.30 0.04 13.35
CA ALA A 206 -0.07 1.41 13.65
C ALA A 206 -1.37 1.80 12.94
N ASN A 207 -1.50 1.44 11.66
CA ASN A 207 -2.74 1.68 10.89
C ASN A 207 -3.94 0.90 11.47
N ALA A 208 -3.75 -0.35 11.91
CA ALA A 208 -4.80 -1.13 12.55
C ALA A 208 -5.28 -0.47 13.87
N TYR A 209 -4.35 -0.01 14.72
CA TYR A 209 -4.71 0.72 15.94
C TYR A 209 -5.43 2.04 15.62
N ALA A 210 -4.96 2.82 14.64
CA ALA A 210 -5.63 4.05 14.21
C ALA A 210 -7.04 3.79 13.69
N THR A 211 -7.23 2.70 12.96
CA THR A 211 -8.56 2.27 12.46
C THR A 211 -9.48 1.88 13.61
N ALA A 212 -9.00 1.13 14.61
CA ALA A 212 -9.76 0.81 15.81
C ALA A 212 -10.12 2.09 16.59
N ALA A 213 -9.16 3.00 16.78
CA ALA A 213 -9.38 4.29 17.43
C ALA A 213 -10.51 5.09 16.75
N ASN A 214 -10.51 5.12 15.41
CA ASN A 214 -11.55 5.80 14.63
C ASN A 214 -12.95 5.15 14.84
N ILE A 215 -13.02 3.82 14.93
CA ILE A 215 -14.29 3.13 15.22
C ILE A 215 -14.80 3.53 16.60
N TYR A 216 -13.97 3.47 17.64
CA TYR A 216 -14.36 3.85 19.00
C TYR A 216 -14.74 5.33 19.11
N TYR A 217 -14.04 6.21 18.35
CA TYR A 217 -14.41 7.62 18.27
C TYR A 217 -15.83 7.80 17.73
N ASN A 218 -16.16 7.12 16.63
CA ASN A 218 -17.49 7.19 16.02
C ASN A 218 -18.60 6.57 16.90
N ASN A 219 -18.24 5.60 17.75
CA ASN A 219 -19.13 5.04 18.77
C ASN A 219 -19.24 5.92 20.03
N LYS A 220 -18.55 7.07 20.08
CA LYS A 220 -18.45 7.97 21.25
C LYS A 220 -17.73 7.36 22.46
N GLU A 221 -16.99 6.28 22.27
CA GLU A 221 -16.15 5.65 23.28
C GLU A 221 -14.75 6.32 23.31
N TYR A 222 -14.74 7.61 23.69
CA TYR A 222 -13.58 8.48 23.53
C TYR A 222 -12.35 8.01 24.31
N SER A 223 -12.52 7.47 25.52
CA SER A 223 -11.39 6.97 26.31
C SER A 223 -10.67 5.80 25.62
N THR A 224 -11.43 4.86 25.06
CA THR A 224 -10.87 3.73 24.28
C THR A 224 -10.25 4.21 22.99
N SER A 225 -10.86 5.19 22.32
CA SER A 225 -10.29 5.82 21.12
C SER A 225 -8.93 6.45 21.39
N ILE A 226 -8.80 7.22 22.49
CA ILE A 226 -7.53 7.83 22.93
C ILE A 226 -6.46 6.77 23.12
N TYR A 227 -6.75 5.69 23.86
CA TYR A 227 -5.83 4.58 24.09
C TYR A 227 -5.29 3.98 22.78
N TYR A 228 -6.16 3.73 21.80
CA TYR A 228 -5.73 3.17 20.52
C TYR A 228 -4.98 4.17 19.64
N TYR A 229 -5.29 5.48 19.68
CA TYR A 229 -4.47 6.48 18.99
C TYR A 229 -3.08 6.60 19.59
N GLU A 230 -2.94 6.53 20.92
CA GLU A 230 -1.64 6.55 21.60
C GLU A 230 -0.81 5.32 21.21
N LYS A 231 -1.40 4.12 21.18
CA LYS A 231 -0.74 2.90 20.64
C LYS A 231 -0.32 3.06 19.18
N ALA A 232 -1.16 3.65 18.35
CA ALA A 232 -0.84 3.87 16.93
C ALA A 232 0.38 4.79 16.76
N ILE A 233 0.44 5.89 17.53
CA ILE A 233 1.57 6.84 17.52
C ILE A 233 2.85 6.15 17.99
N ASP A 234 2.80 5.38 19.08
CA ASP A 234 3.93 4.65 19.64
C ASP A 234 4.56 3.69 18.60
N VAL A 235 3.74 2.86 17.93
CA VAL A 235 4.24 1.97 16.87
C VAL A 235 4.74 2.76 15.67
N PHE A 236 4.09 3.88 15.32
CA PHE A 236 4.50 4.70 14.18
C PHE A 236 5.86 5.37 14.43
N ASP A 237 6.12 5.85 15.65
CA ASP A 237 7.40 6.44 16.04
C ASP A 237 8.55 5.45 15.96
N GLU A 238 8.33 4.21 16.34
CA GLU A 238 9.35 3.16 16.22
C GLU A 238 9.63 2.73 14.77
N THR A 239 8.63 2.80 13.89
CA THR A 239 8.72 2.17 12.56
C THR A 239 8.93 3.13 11.40
N VAL A 240 8.38 4.33 11.49
CA VAL A 240 8.38 5.34 10.39
C VAL A 240 8.98 6.66 10.84
N GLY A 241 8.68 7.10 12.08
CA GLY A 241 9.11 8.37 12.65
C GLY A 241 8.23 9.55 12.24
N GLU A 242 8.83 10.73 12.06
CA GLU A 242 8.12 11.97 11.76
C GLU A 242 7.52 11.97 10.34
N GLY A 243 6.36 12.63 10.17
CA GLY A 243 5.74 12.82 8.87
C GLY A 243 4.24 13.13 8.92
N PRO A 244 3.63 13.43 7.76
CA PRO A 244 2.23 13.87 7.68
C PRO A 244 1.21 12.89 8.30
N ILE A 245 1.51 11.59 8.29
CA ILE A 245 0.63 10.58 8.89
C ILE A 245 0.64 10.72 10.42
N LYS A 246 1.80 10.93 11.03
CA LYS A 246 1.91 11.19 12.48
C LYS A 246 1.13 12.43 12.88
N ASP A 247 1.23 13.51 12.09
CA ASP A 247 0.48 14.75 12.34
C ASP A 247 -1.03 14.50 12.33
N ILE A 248 -1.52 13.67 11.41
CA ILE A 248 -2.94 13.27 11.35
C ILE A 248 -3.33 12.46 12.60
N LEU A 249 -2.50 11.51 13.03
CA LEU A 249 -2.76 10.71 14.24
C LEU A 249 -2.83 11.60 15.48
N ILE A 250 -1.89 12.54 15.65
CA ILE A 250 -1.88 13.51 16.76
C ILE A 250 -3.12 14.40 16.73
N LYS A 251 -3.50 14.90 15.55
CA LYS A 251 -4.71 15.71 15.37
C LYS A 251 -5.96 14.93 15.82
N ASN A 252 -6.10 13.67 15.40
CA ASN A 252 -7.23 12.83 15.74
C ASN A 252 -7.27 12.49 17.23
N LEU A 253 -6.12 12.21 17.84
CA LEU A 253 -5.96 12.01 19.29
C LEU A 253 -6.45 13.25 20.07
N ASN A 254 -6.00 14.45 19.69
CA ASN A 254 -6.41 15.69 20.34
C ASN A 254 -7.91 15.94 20.19
N GLN A 255 -8.48 15.60 19.05
CA GLN A 255 -9.93 15.67 18.83
C GLN A 255 -10.68 14.71 19.76
N ALA A 256 -10.21 13.48 19.95
CA ALA A 256 -10.81 12.51 20.85
C ALA A 256 -10.72 12.99 22.32
N LYS A 257 -9.58 13.54 22.74
CA LYS A 257 -9.41 14.14 24.08
C LYS A 257 -10.41 15.27 24.33
N LYS A 258 -10.56 16.18 23.37
CA LYS A 258 -11.54 17.27 23.46
C LYS A 258 -12.99 16.76 23.57
N GLN A 259 -13.36 15.77 22.78
CA GLN A 259 -14.72 15.21 22.83
C GLN A 259 -14.99 14.48 24.16
N ARG A 260 -14.01 13.81 24.74
CA ARG A 260 -14.13 13.19 26.06
C ARG A 260 -14.41 14.24 27.14
N GLU A 261 -13.67 15.36 27.14
CA GLU A 261 -13.88 16.45 28.12
C GLU A 261 -15.30 17.02 28.00
N ILE A 262 -15.77 17.28 26.78
CA ILE A 262 -17.14 17.77 26.54
C ILE A 262 -18.19 16.76 27.07
N SER A 263 -17.96 15.45 26.86
CA SER A 263 -18.89 14.40 27.28
C SER A 263 -19.02 14.25 28.81
N TRP A 264 -18.06 14.79 29.59
CA TRP A 264 -18.11 14.78 31.05
C TRP A 264 -18.79 16.04 31.62
N MET A 265 -19.03 17.08 30.80
CA MET A 265 -19.66 18.32 31.20
C MET A 265 -21.18 18.32 30.97
N VAL A 266 -21.72 17.28 30.30
CA VAL A 266 -23.13 17.07 30.00
C VAL A 266 -23.66 15.88 30.78
#